data_ddedfe7a69f029a3739d89229e2b0ba1
#
_entry.id   ddedfe7a69f029a3739d89229e2b0ba1
#
_cell.length_a   1.000
_cell.length_b   1.000
_cell.length_c   1.000
_cell.angle_alpha   90.00
_cell.angle_beta   90.00
_cell.angle_gamma   90.00
#
_symmetry.space_group_name_H-M   'P 1'
#
loop_
_entity.id
_entity.type
_entity.pdbx_description
1 polymer ?
#
loop_
_entity_poly.entity_id
_entity_poly.type
_entity_poly.pdbx_seq_one_letter_code
_entity_poly.pdbx_strand_id
1 'polypeptide(L)'
;DYLRVPRKPALGDARVGIIVAQGAISEGEQPPGSIGSRSLSELLRKAARDDDVEAGVLRVDSPGGGAFASEVIRQELLALKDAGKPVVVSMANVAASGGYWIAIRADEVWSYPNTITGSIGIFGLYPTFQNTLDAVGIRTDGFGVTPLAGAFRADKALPEAARRVLQAT
;
A
#
# COMPACT_ATOMS: atom_id res chain seq x y z
N ASP A 1 -18.78 12.39 5.13
CA ASP A 1 -20.24 12.09 5.04
C ASP A 1 -20.74 11.85 3.60
N TYR A 2 -19.92 11.23 2.74
CA TYR A 2 -20.29 11.00 1.34
C TYR A 2 -21.00 9.66 1.06
N LEU A 3 -21.34 8.87 2.07
CA LEU A 3 -21.89 7.52 1.89
C LEU A 3 -23.14 7.25 2.74
N ARG A 4 -24.08 8.19 2.77
CA ARG A 4 -25.45 7.86 3.14
C ARG A 4 -26.31 7.90 1.88
N VAL A 5 -26.39 6.81 1.17
CA VAL A 5 -27.52 6.53 0.28
C VAL A 5 -28.49 5.66 1.07
N PRO A 6 -29.57 6.21 1.63
CA PRO A 6 -30.59 5.40 2.27
C PRO A 6 -31.56 4.94 1.18
N ARG A 7 -31.31 3.81 0.57
CA ARG A 7 -32.35 3.09 -0.16
C ARG A 7 -32.25 1.61 0.16
N LYS A 8 -33.22 1.08 0.86
CA LYS A 8 -33.47 -0.34 0.89
C LYS A 8 -33.74 -0.79 -0.55
N PRO A 9 -32.99 -1.74 -1.10
CA PRO A 9 -33.35 -2.34 -2.39
C PRO A 9 -34.66 -3.08 -2.25
N ALA A 10 -35.51 -2.94 -3.24
CA ALA A 10 -36.82 -3.63 -3.29
C ALA A 10 -36.72 -5.10 -3.76
N LEU A 11 -35.52 -5.64 -3.94
CA LEU A 11 -35.26 -7.00 -4.41
C LEU A 11 -34.12 -7.60 -3.59
N GLY A 12 -34.48 -8.39 -2.57
CA GLY A 12 -33.53 -9.11 -1.73
C GLY A 12 -32.64 -8.18 -0.88
N ASP A 13 -32.12 -8.68 0.21
CA ASP A 13 -31.23 -7.91 1.10
C ASP A 13 -29.76 -7.85 0.59
N ALA A 14 -29.51 -8.30 -0.65
CA ALA A 14 -28.22 -8.31 -1.30
C ALA A 14 -27.63 -6.90 -1.47
N ARG A 15 -26.41 -6.69 -0.98
CA ARG A 15 -25.73 -5.39 -1.01
C ARG A 15 -24.40 -5.47 -1.72
N VAL A 16 -24.01 -4.39 -2.39
CA VAL A 16 -22.66 -4.18 -2.90
C VAL A 16 -21.93 -3.26 -1.91
N GLY A 17 -20.87 -3.77 -1.31
CA GLY A 17 -20.03 -3.00 -0.40
C GLY A 17 -19.10 -2.07 -1.19
N ILE A 18 -19.24 -0.73 -1.02
CA ILE A 18 -18.33 0.24 -1.64
C ILE A 18 -17.34 0.72 -0.59
N ILE A 19 -16.06 0.45 -0.84
CA ILE A 19 -14.95 0.85 0.03
C ILE A 19 -14.09 1.87 -0.73
N VAL A 20 -13.81 3.02 -0.11
CA VAL A 20 -13.05 4.10 -0.71
C VAL A 20 -11.63 4.10 -0.15
N ALA A 21 -10.64 4.01 -1.06
CA ALA A 21 -9.23 4.08 -0.78
C ALA A 21 -8.67 5.38 -1.40
N GLN A 22 -8.64 6.47 -0.62
CA GLN A 22 -8.23 7.79 -1.09
C GLN A 22 -7.02 8.31 -0.32
N GLY A 23 -6.00 8.77 -1.05
CA GLY A 23 -4.79 9.37 -0.52
C GLY A 23 -3.57 8.44 -0.52
N ALA A 24 -2.50 8.86 0.15
CA ALA A 24 -1.27 8.08 0.25
C ALA A 24 -1.45 6.86 1.18
N ILE A 25 -0.82 5.75 0.82
CA ILE A 25 -0.87 4.50 1.58
C ILE A 25 0.25 4.50 2.64
N SER A 26 -0.14 4.28 3.90
CA SER A 26 0.77 4.22 5.05
C SER A 26 0.41 3.06 5.97
N GLU A 27 1.32 2.71 6.86
CA GLU A 27 1.08 1.66 7.84
C GLU A 27 0.09 2.09 8.93
N GLY A 28 -0.58 1.09 9.52
CA GLY A 28 -1.44 1.28 10.69
C GLY A 28 -2.78 1.96 10.37
N GLU A 29 -3.26 2.70 11.35
CA GLU A 29 -4.48 3.51 11.25
C GLU A 29 -4.13 4.90 10.74
N GLN A 30 -4.93 5.39 9.80
CA GLN A 30 -4.74 6.73 9.23
C GLN A 30 -6.06 7.50 9.22
N PRO A 31 -6.01 8.83 9.32
CA PRO A 31 -7.21 9.65 9.24
C PRO A 31 -7.78 9.68 7.81
N PRO A 32 -9.03 10.11 7.62
CA PRO A 32 -9.61 10.36 6.30
C PRO A 32 -8.72 11.27 5.43
N GLY A 33 -8.58 10.91 4.15
CA GLY A 33 -7.66 11.55 3.21
C GLY A 33 -6.29 10.85 3.12
N SER A 34 -6.09 9.81 3.91
CA SER A 34 -4.96 8.88 3.84
C SER A 34 -5.46 7.45 3.96
N ILE A 35 -4.72 6.51 3.40
CA ILE A 35 -5.05 5.08 3.43
C ILE A 35 -4.17 4.40 4.47
N GLY A 36 -4.76 3.99 5.59
CA GLY A 36 -4.09 3.16 6.59
C GLY A 36 -4.22 1.69 6.24
N SER A 37 -3.12 0.94 6.29
CA SER A 37 -3.17 -0.50 6.03
C SER A 37 -4.12 -1.21 6.99
N ARG A 38 -4.15 -0.83 8.28
CA ARG A 38 -5.10 -1.38 9.25
C ARG A 38 -6.53 -0.90 8.99
N SER A 39 -6.72 0.41 8.82
CA SER A 39 -8.06 1.00 8.64
C SER A 39 -8.78 0.39 7.42
N LEU A 40 -8.08 0.28 6.27
CA LEU A 40 -8.67 -0.27 5.06
C LEU A 40 -8.87 -1.79 5.17
N SER A 41 -7.92 -2.51 5.78
CA SER A 41 -8.05 -3.94 6.06
C SER A 41 -9.27 -4.28 6.92
N GLU A 42 -9.56 -3.48 7.93
CA GLU A 42 -10.74 -3.67 8.77
C GLU A 42 -12.05 -3.52 7.99
N LEU A 43 -12.11 -2.55 7.07
CA LEU A 43 -13.27 -2.37 6.19
C LEU A 43 -13.45 -3.57 5.23
N LEU A 44 -12.35 -4.07 4.64
CA LEU A 44 -12.38 -5.24 3.78
C LEU A 44 -12.82 -6.50 4.54
N ARG A 45 -12.28 -6.72 5.75
CA ARG A 45 -12.70 -7.83 6.62
C ARG A 45 -14.15 -7.72 7.05
N LYS A 46 -14.64 -6.51 7.35
CA LYS A 46 -16.04 -6.30 7.67
C LYS A 46 -16.92 -6.69 6.49
N ALA A 47 -16.59 -6.24 5.28
CA ALA A 47 -17.31 -6.62 4.07
C ALA A 47 -17.26 -8.14 3.80
N ALA A 48 -16.12 -8.78 4.09
CA ALA A 48 -15.96 -10.23 3.93
C ALA A 48 -16.87 -11.04 4.85
N ARG A 49 -17.12 -10.55 6.07
CA ARG A 49 -17.92 -11.23 7.11
C ARG A 49 -19.40 -10.86 7.13
N ASP A 50 -19.79 -9.84 6.38
CA ASP A 50 -21.17 -9.36 6.34
C ASP A 50 -21.95 -10.18 5.30
N ASP A 51 -22.85 -11.03 5.76
CA ASP A 51 -23.66 -11.93 4.90
C ASP A 51 -24.58 -11.16 3.95
N ASP A 52 -24.92 -9.90 4.25
CA ASP A 52 -25.72 -9.05 3.36
C ASP A 52 -24.88 -8.47 2.21
N VAL A 53 -23.54 -8.52 2.28
CA VAL A 53 -22.64 -8.05 1.23
C VAL A 53 -22.29 -9.20 0.28
N GLU A 54 -22.77 -9.14 -0.94
CA GLU A 54 -22.51 -10.16 -1.97
C GLU A 54 -21.35 -9.85 -2.90
N ALA A 55 -20.98 -8.57 -3.02
CA ALA A 55 -19.86 -8.13 -3.85
C ALA A 55 -19.18 -6.88 -3.26
N GLY A 56 -17.92 -6.66 -3.62
CA GLY A 56 -17.15 -5.49 -3.21
C GLY A 56 -16.76 -4.59 -4.38
N VAL A 57 -16.85 -3.28 -4.19
CA VAL A 57 -16.22 -2.28 -5.07
C VAL A 57 -15.18 -1.53 -4.27
N LEU A 58 -13.92 -1.63 -4.69
CA LEU A 58 -12.83 -0.82 -4.15
C LEU A 58 -12.62 0.39 -5.06
N ARG A 59 -12.97 1.57 -4.57
CA ARG A 59 -12.73 2.84 -5.28
C ARG A 59 -11.35 3.36 -4.89
N VAL A 60 -10.42 3.42 -5.85
CA VAL A 60 -9.02 3.81 -5.60
C VAL A 60 -8.74 5.19 -6.20
N ASP A 61 -8.29 6.12 -5.37
CA ASP A 61 -7.73 7.41 -5.75
C ASP A 61 -6.42 7.65 -4.96
N SER A 62 -5.33 7.01 -5.41
CA SER A 62 -4.10 6.92 -4.64
C SER A 62 -2.85 6.96 -5.51
N PRO A 63 -1.86 7.80 -5.16
CA PRO A 63 -0.54 7.77 -5.79
C PRO A 63 0.30 6.56 -5.34
N GLY A 64 -0.20 5.76 -4.40
CA GLY A 64 0.54 4.70 -3.74
C GLY A 64 1.10 5.11 -2.40
N GLY A 65 2.20 4.49 -1.98
CA GLY A 65 2.83 4.73 -0.69
C GLY A 65 3.65 3.53 -0.21
N GLY A 66 3.57 3.18 1.06
CA GLY A 66 4.33 2.09 1.65
C GLY A 66 4.07 0.74 0.97
N ALA A 67 5.12 0.09 0.48
CA ALA A 67 5.03 -1.21 -0.20
C ALA A 67 4.42 -2.28 0.72
N PHE A 68 4.91 -2.37 1.97
CA PHE A 68 4.39 -3.30 2.95
C PHE A 68 2.90 -3.03 3.28
N ALA A 69 2.54 -1.77 3.48
CA ALA A 69 1.17 -1.37 3.73
C ALA A 69 0.23 -1.75 2.56
N SER A 70 0.70 -1.55 1.33
CA SER A 70 -0.05 -1.93 0.12
C SER A 70 -0.23 -3.44 0.01
N GLU A 71 0.80 -4.22 0.37
CA GLU A 71 0.73 -5.67 0.37
C GLU A 71 -0.27 -6.20 1.42
N VAL A 72 -0.28 -5.63 2.63
CA VAL A 72 -1.26 -5.98 3.67
C VAL A 72 -2.70 -5.77 3.17
N ILE A 73 -2.97 -4.64 2.53
CA ILE A 73 -4.30 -4.34 1.96
C ILE A 73 -4.64 -5.33 0.84
N ARG A 74 -3.68 -5.62 -0.06
CA ARG A 74 -3.88 -6.57 -1.16
C ARG A 74 -4.26 -7.97 -0.65
N GLN A 75 -3.65 -8.43 0.43
CA GLN A 75 -3.98 -9.72 1.04
C GLN A 75 -5.40 -9.74 1.60
N GLU A 76 -5.88 -8.66 2.20
CA GLU A 76 -7.25 -8.57 2.69
C GLU A 76 -8.29 -8.52 1.55
N LEU A 77 -7.92 -7.94 0.41
CA LEU A 77 -8.76 -7.99 -0.78
C LEU A 77 -8.88 -9.42 -1.30
N LEU A 78 -7.80 -10.21 -1.27
CA LEU A 78 -7.85 -11.63 -1.58
C LEU A 78 -8.76 -12.39 -0.61
N ALA A 79 -8.67 -12.11 0.69
CA ALA A 79 -9.53 -12.75 1.68
C ALA A 79 -11.02 -12.46 1.43
N LEU A 80 -11.37 -11.28 0.92
CA LEU A 80 -12.73 -10.95 0.49
C LEU A 80 -13.17 -11.84 -0.70
N LYS A 81 -12.28 -12.06 -1.67
CA LYS A 81 -12.54 -12.95 -2.80
C LYS A 81 -12.65 -14.43 -2.37
N ASP A 82 -11.77 -14.86 -1.47
CA ASP A 82 -11.78 -16.23 -0.92
C ASP A 82 -13.07 -16.51 -0.12
N ALA A 83 -13.72 -15.48 0.40
CA ALA A 83 -15.06 -15.55 0.98
C ALA A 83 -16.19 -15.69 -0.09
N GLY A 84 -15.84 -15.84 -1.36
CA GLY A 84 -16.77 -16.01 -2.47
C GLY A 84 -17.41 -14.71 -2.97
N LYS A 85 -16.89 -13.56 -2.58
CA LYS A 85 -17.43 -12.24 -2.96
C LYS A 85 -16.59 -11.63 -4.07
N PRO A 86 -17.11 -11.45 -5.29
CA PRO A 86 -16.39 -10.83 -6.38
C PRO A 86 -16.04 -9.38 -6.03
N VAL A 87 -14.86 -8.95 -6.48
CA VAL A 87 -14.33 -7.62 -6.22
C VAL A 87 -14.05 -6.89 -7.52
N VAL A 88 -14.65 -5.73 -7.67
CA VAL A 88 -14.36 -4.79 -8.77
C VAL A 88 -13.55 -3.61 -8.22
N VAL A 89 -12.49 -3.24 -8.91
CA VAL A 89 -11.77 -2.00 -8.62
C VAL A 89 -12.17 -0.93 -9.61
N SER A 90 -12.53 0.24 -9.08
CA SER A 90 -12.80 1.45 -9.84
C SER A 90 -11.71 2.48 -9.55
N MET A 91 -10.82 2.69 -10.53
CA MET A 91 -9.76 3.70 -10.43
C MET A 91 -10.33 5.09 -10.69
N ALA A 92 -9.93 6.05 -9.85
CA ALA A 92 -10.31 7.46 -9.97
C ALA A 92 -9.29 8.23 -10.83
N ASN A 93 -8.85 9.41 -10.35
CA ASN A 93 -7.88 10.22 -11.07
C ASN A 93 -6.49 9.58 -11.04
N VAL A 94 -6.12 8.99 -9.91
CA VAL A 94 -4.82 8.35 -9.70
C VAL A 94 -5.01 6.97 -9.07
N ALA A 95 -4.37 5.95 -9.63
CA ALA A 95 -4.24 4.63 -9.02
C ALA A 95 -2.89 4.06 -9.42
N ALA A 96 -1.83 4.56 -8.82
CA ALA A 96 -0.45 4.31 -9.22
C ALA A 96 0.38 3.68 -8.09
N SER A 97 1.48 3.00 -8.45
CA SER A 97 2.39 2.36 -7.49
C SER A 97 1.63 1.46 -6.50
N GLY A 98 1.70 1.70 -5.19
CA GLY A 98 0.91 0.98 -4.20
C GLY A 98 -0.60 1.02 -4.44
N GLY A 99 -1.14 2.10 -5.02
CA GLY A 99 -2.54 2.21 -5.43
C GLY A 99 -2.92 1.25 -6.56
N TYR A 100 -2.00 1.01 -7.49
CA TYR A 100 -2.15 -0.04 -8.50
C TYR A 100 -1.99 -1.43 -7.87
N TRP A 101 -1.03 -1.57 -6.95
CA TRP A 101 -0.73 -2.83 -6.29
C TRP A 101 -1.93 -3.42 -5.54
N ILE A 102 -2.68 -2.61 -4.81
CA ILE A 102 -3.90 -3.07 -4.12
C ILE A 102 -5.01 -3.49 -5.07
N ALA A 103 -4.97 -3.08 -6.35
CA ALA A 103 -5.97 -3.35 -7.36
C ALA A 103 -5.74 -4.64 -8.16
N ILE A 104 -4.49 -5.12 -8.28
CA ILE A 104 -4.08 -6.15 -9.27
C ILE A 104 -4.71 -7.53 -9.09
N ARG A 105 -5.34 -7.79 -7.96
CA ARG A 105 -5.99 -9.10 -7.67
C ARG A 105 -7.50 -9.03 -7.69
N ALA A 106 -8.10 -7.91 -8.07
CA ALA A 106 -9.54 -7.79 -8.29
C ALA A 106 -9.99 -8.68 -9.46
N ASP A 107 -11.27 -8.99 -9.51
CA ASP A 107 -11.86 -9.75 -10.63
C ASP A 107 -11.95 -8.87 -11.87
N GLU A 108 -12.26 -7.59 -11.66
CA GLU A 108 -12.28 -6.59 -12.72
C GLU A 108 -11.63 -5.29 -12.24
N VAL A 109 -10.92 -4.61 -13.13
CA VAL A 109 -10.30 -3.31 -12.88
C VAL A 109 -10.74 -2.34 -13.96
N TRP A 110 -11.39 -1.25 -13.55
CA TRP A 110 -11.91 -0.21 -14.41
C TRP A 110 -11.16 1.10 -14.18
N SER A 111 -10.76 1.75 -15.27
CA SER A 111 -10.11 3.07 -15.26
C SER A 111 -10.69 3.96 -16.35
N TYR A 112 -10.56 5.27 -16.19
CA TYR A 112 -10.85 6.23 -17.24
C TYR A 112 -9.61 6.43 -18.13
N PRO A 113 -9.79 6.91 -19.38
CA PRO A 113 -8.66 7.18 -20.28
C PRO A 113 -7.64 8.18 -19.73
N ASN A 114 -8.05 9.06 -18.82
CA ASN A 114 -7.20 10.06 -18.17
C ASN A 114 -6.73 9.65 -16.75
N THR A 115 -7.03 8.44 -16.31
CA THR A 115 -6.50 7.93 -15.03
C THR A 115 -4.99 7.78 -15.10
N ILE A 116 -4.28 8.36 -14.14
CA ILE A 116 -2.85 8.12 -13.95
C ILE A 116 -2.70 6.80 -13.20
N THR A 117 -2.09 5.81 -13.87
CA THR A 117 -1.96 4.46 -13.30
C THR A 117 -0.61 3.82 -13.64
N GLY A 118 -0.39 2.58 -13.19
CA GLY A 118 0.89 1.89 -13.35
C GLY A 118 1.92 2.39 -12.34
N SER A 119 3.05 2.96 -12.81
CA SER A 119 4.16 3.42 -11.95
C SER A 119 4.61 2.35 -10.93
N ILE A 120 4.74 1.11 -11.41
CA ILE A 120 5.08 -0.04 -10.58
C ILE A 120 6.59 -0.04 -10.37
N GLY A 121 7.01 0.12 -9.13
CA GLY A 121 8.41 0.13 -8.74
C GLY A 121 8.64 0.84 -7.43
N ILE A 122 9.85 0.71 -6.92
CA ILE A 122 10.33 1.42 -5.74
C ILE A 122 11.61 2.15 -6.09
N PHE A 123 11.86 3.25 -5.41
CA PHE A 123 13.18 3.86 -5.37
C PHE A 123 13.56 4.14 -3.93
N GLY A 124 14.85 4.11 -3.63
CA GLY A 124 15.38 4.47 -2.34
C GLY A 124 16.58 5.39 -2.49
N LEU A 125 16.67 6.41 -1.65
CA LEU A 125 17.85 7.25 -1.50
C LEU A 125 18.50 6.94 -0.15
N TYR A 126 19.74 6.52 -0.17
CA TYR A 126 20.51 6.26 1.03
C TYR A 126 21.74 7.18 1.09
N PRO A 127 21.63 8.36 1.70
CA PRO A 127 22.75 9.29 1.84
C PRO A 127 23.77 8.75 2.84
N THR A 128 25.05 8.91 2.53
CA THR A 128 26.16 8.65 3.45
C THR A 128 27.04 9.88 3.59
N PHE A 129 27.54 10.12 4.79
CA PHE A 129 28.28 11.34 5.15
C PHE A 129 29.74 11.08 5.52
N GLN A 130 30.26 9.87 5.26
CA GLN A 130 31.64 9.52 5.63
C GLN A 130 32.68 10.54 5.10
N ASN A 131 32.55 10.97 3.84
CA ASN A 131 33.49 11.92 3.24
C ASN A 131 33.41 13.32 3.89
N THR A 132 32.22 13.74 4.29
CA THR A 132 32.02 15.00 5.01
C THR A 132 32.64 14.92 6.41
N LEU A 133 32.46 13.81 7.10
CA LEU A 133 33.06 13.58 8.42
C LEU A 133 34.58 13.51 8.34
N ASP A 134 35.13 12.81 7.37
CA ASP A 134 36.56 12.73 7.12
C ASP A 134 37.18 14.15 6.85
N ALA A 135 36.47 14.99 6.10
CA ALA A 135 36.91 16.34 5.79
C ALA A 135 37.05 17.24 7.04
N VAL A 136 36.29 16.96 8.10
CA VAL A 136 36.36 17.65 9.38
C VAL A 136 37.11 16.85 10.45
N GLY A 137 37.81 15.78 10.06
CA GLY A 137 38.66 14.97 10.95
C GLY A 137 37.88 14.02 11.87
N ILE A 138 36.60 13.83 11.64
CA ILE A 138 35.77 12.90 12.44
C ILE A 138 35.79 11.52 11.77
N ARG A 139 36.18 10.50 12.52
CA ARG A 139 36.16 9.11 12.10
C ARG A 139 35.30 8.30 13.04
N THR A 140 34.49 7.42 12.45
CA THR A 140 33.60 6.53 13.21
C THR A 140 34.06 5.09 13.08
N ASP A 141 33.99 4.36 14.16
CA ASP A 141 34.29 2.94 14.19
C ASP A 141 33.11 2.16 14.82
N GLY A 142 33.16 0.85 14.79
CA GLY A 142 32.11 0.01 15.36
C GLY A 142 32.40 -1.45 15.19
N PHE A 143 31.92 -2.22 16.15
CA PHE A 143 32.00 -3.66 16.15
C PHE A 143 30.67 -4.27 15.68
N GLY A 144 30.74 -5.31 14.86
CA GLY A 144 29.58 -6.03 14.38
C GLY A 144 29.86 -7.52 14.25
N VAL A 145 28.90 -8.37 14.61
CA VAL A 145 29.02 -9.83 14.60
C VAL A 145 28.47 -10.46 13.31
N THR A 146 27.90 -9.67 12.42
CA THR A 146 27.37 -10.14 11.13
C THR A 146 27.86 -9.22 9.99
N PRO A 147 27.90 -9.72 8.73
CA PRO A 147 28.30 -8.90 7.57
C PRO A 147 27.44 -7.66 7.34
N LEU A 148 26.22 -7.66 7.85
CA LEU A 148 25.27 -6.53 7.71
C LEU A 148 25.17 -5.70 8.99
N ALA A 149 25.88 -6.03 10.06
CA ALA A 149 25.87 -5.26 11.30
C ALA A 149 26.39 -3.84 11.03
N GLY A 150 25.56 -2.85 11.32
CA GLY A 150 25.88 -1.45 11.06
C GLY A 150 25.95 -1.06 9.56
N ALA A 151 25.49 -1.91 8.67
CA ALA A 151 25.55 -1.68 7.22
C ALA A 151 24.78 -0.44 6.77
N PHE A 152 23.71 -0.08 7.47
CA PHE A 152 22.85 1.06 7.16
C PHE A 152 23.15 2.29 8.03
N ARG A 153 24.38 2.46 8.43
CA ARG A 153 24.83 3.67 9.14
C ARG A 153 25.21 4.76 8.14
N ALA A 154 24.65 5.95 8.30
CA ALA A 154 24.90 7.08 7.41
C ALA A 154 26.33 7.65 7.54
N ASP A 155 27.03 7.36 8.63
CA ASP A 155 28.40 7.80 8.91
C ASP A 155 29.48 6.89 8.30
N LYS A 156 29.07 5.83 7.59
CA LYS A 156 29.98 4.91 6.89
C LYS A 156 29.55 4.68 5.44
N ALA A 157 30.49 4.29 4.61
CA ALA A 157 30.19 3.84 3.26
C ALA A 157 29.30 2.60 3.31
N LEU A 158 28.34 2.52 2.39
CA LEU A 158 27.47 1.36 2.26
C LEU A 158 28.29 0.13 1.83
N PRO A 159 28.36 -0.95 2.64
CA PRO A 159 29.07 -2.17 2.28
C PRO A 159 28.49 -2.81 1.03
N GLU A 160 29.33 -3.51 0.26
CA GLU A 160 28.90 -4.19 -0.98
C GLU A 160 27.78 -5.22 -0.73
N ALA A 161 27.82 -5.92 0.40
CA ALA A 161 26.74 -6.84 0.79
C ALA A 161 25.39 -6.14 0.94
N ALA A 162 25.36 -4.96 1.58
CA ALA A 162 24.16 -4.17 1.76
C ALA A 162 23.70 -3.57 0.42
N ARG A 163 24.63 -3.13 -0.43
CA ARG A 163 24.33 -2.62 -1.78
C ARG A 163 23.63 -3.69 -2.61
N ARG A 164 24.12 -4.92 -2.60
CA ARG A 164 23.49 -6.04 -3.30
C ARG A 164 22.07 -6.34 -2.81
N VAL A 165 21.83 -6.28 -1.51
CA VAL A 165 20.49 -6.45 -0.95
C VAL A 165 19.55 -5.36 -1.45
N LEU A 166 19.98 -4.09 -1.41
CA LEU A 166 19.17 -2.96 -1.89
C LEU A 166 18.89 -3.00 -3.40
N GLN A 167 19.81 -3.56 -4.20
CA GLN A 167 19.62 -3.69 -5.65
C GLN A 167 18.76 -4.89 -6.04
N ALA A 168 18.57 -5.86 -5.15
CA ALA A 168 17.74 -7.04 -5.38
C ALA A 168 16.26 -6.84 -4.96
N THR A 169 15.95 -5.71 -4.36
CA THR A 169 14.59 -5.33 -3.93
C THR A 169 13.91 -4.50 -4.99
#